data_167a6aeb5e1b1432f0b01992cf8337a4
#
_entry.id   167a6aeb5e1b1432f0b01992cf8337a4
#
_cell.length_a   1.000
_cell.length_b   1.000
_cell.length_c   1.000
_cell.angle_alpha   90.00
_cell.angle_beta   90.00
_cell.angle_gamma   90.00
#
_symmetry.space_group_name_H-M   'P 1'
#
loop_
_entity.id
_entity.type
_entity.pdbx_description
1 polymer ?
#
loop_
_entity_poly.entity_id
_entity_poly.type
_entity_poly.pdbx_seq_one_letter_code
_entity_poly.pdbx_strand_id
1 'polypeptide(L)'
;KEVAFTVLGTAIFAVGEIAVGPTISAFIAKITPKGKEALYQGTYFLPIAVGSYITGFFSGNLYDKWSDKHSLLKMELEKRAITLPEGLNKKQYFEQAQEKLHLSATKLSDLLWNTYHPNKFWYIIFGMGILTAFFIYLFNRYLKKSANH
;
A
#
# COMPACT_ATOMS: atom_id res chain seq x y z
N LYS A 1 11.44 -18.77 -7.75
CA LYS A 1 12.24 -17.57 -7.37
C LYS A 1 11.33 -16.45 -6.84
N GLU A 2 10.21 -16.13 -7.49
CA GLU A 2 9.29 -15.06 -7.08
C GLU A 2 8.69 -15.29 -5.68
N VAL A 3 8.27 -16.52 -5.37
CA VAL A 3 7.72 -16.87 -4.05
C VAL A 3 8.74 -16.61 -2.93
N ALA A 4 10.02 -16.93 -3.17
CA ALA A 4 11.07 -16.71 -2.18
C ALA A 4 11.29 -15.23 -1.88
N PHE A 5 11.23 -14.35 -2.89
CA PHE A 5 11.31 -12.90 -2.71
C PHE A 5 10.10 -12.35 -1.95
N THR A 6 8.91 -12.86 -2.25
CA THR A 6 7.69 -12.47 -1.54
C THR A 6 7.76 -12.85 -0.06
N VAL A 7 8.16 -14.09 0.24
CA VAL A 7 8.33 -14.56 1.61
C VAL A 7 9.39 -13.75 2.36
N LEU A 8 10.53 -13.48 1.73
CA LEU A 8 11.59 -12.68 2.34
C LEU A 8 11.14 -11.25 2.62
N GLY A 9 10.47 -10.61 1.66
CA GLY A 9 9.92 -9.26 1.82
C GLY A 9 8.89 -9.18 2.95
N THR A 10 7.98 -10.16 3.02
CA THR A 10 6.99 -10.25 4.10
C THR A 10 7.65 -10.48 5.46
N ALA A 11 8.69 -11.32 5.53
CA ALA A 11 9.43 -11.54 6.78
C ALA A 11 10.14 -10.28 7.27
N ILE A 12 10.81 -9.54 6.38
CA ILE A 12 11.46 -8.27 6.72
C ILE A 12 10.43 -7.24 7.21
N PHE A 13 9.28 -7.15 6.53
CA PHE A 13 8.19 -6.27 6.92
C PHE A 13 7.67 -6.63 8.32
N ALA A 14 7.40 -7.91 8.59
CA ALA A 14 6.91 -8.39 9.88
C ALA A 14 7.89 -8.10 11.03
N VAL A 15 9.20 -8.28 10.80
CA VAL A 15 10.23 -7.91 11.80
C VAL A 15 10.19 -6.41 12.09
N GLY A 16 10.05 -5.56 11.08
CA GLY A 16 9.91 -4.12 11.25
C GLY A 16 8.68 -3.75 12.07
N GLU A 17 7.55 -4.36 11.80
CA GLU A 17 6.29 -4.11 12.50
C GLU A 17 6.34 -4.53 13.97
N ILE A 18 6.88 -5.73 14.25
CA ILE A 18 7.06 -6.23 15.62
C ILE A 18 8.03 -5.35 16.42
N ALA A 19 9.05 -4.78 15.80
CA ALA A 19 10.00 -3.91 16.49
C ALA A 19 9.41 -2.53 16.82
N VAL A 20 8.58 -1.96 15.93
CA VAL A 20 8.05 -0.59 16.07
C VAL A 20 7.01 -0.49 17.18
N GLY A 21 6.04 -1.39 17.25
CA GLY A 21 4.92 -1.34 18.18
C GLY A 21 5.34 -1.25 19.65
N PRO A 22 6.08 -2.23 20.18
CA PRO A 22 6.57 -2.20 21.56
C PRO A 22 7.48 -1.01 21.85
N THR A 23 8.33 -0.61 20.90
CA THR A 23 9.26 0.53 21.07
C THR A 23 8.50 1.83 21.28
N ILE A 24 7.46 2.10 20.49
CA ILE A 24 6.65 3.32 20.65
C ILE A 24 5.86 3.27 21.95
N SER A 25 5.24 2.14 22.29
CA SER A 25 4.50 1.98 23.55
C SER A 25 5.39 2.19 24.76
N ALA A 26 6.60 1.66 24.77
CA ALA A 26 7.59 1.86 25.81
C ALA A 26 8.05 3.33 25.89
N PHE A 27 8.24 3.99 24.76
CA PHE A 27 8.57 5.42 24.71
C PHE A 27 7.45 6.28 25.32
N ILE A 28 6.19 6.02 24.96
CA ILE A 28 5.03 6.72 25.50
C ILE A 28 4.93 6.51 27.01
N ALA A 29 5.09 5.29 27.49
CA ALA A 29 5.07 4.98 28.93
C ALA A 29 6.15 5.76 29.68
N LYS A 30 7.33 5.93 29.08
CA LYS A 30 8.45 6.66 29.68
C LYS A 30 8.23 8.18 29.81
N ILE A 31 7.53 8.78 28.85
CA ILE A 31 7.28 10.24 28.85
C ILE A 31 5.96 10.64 29.53
N THR A 32 5.12 9.66 29.85
CA THR A 32 3.79 9.89 30.41
C THR A 32 3.89 10.25 31.91
N PRO A 33 3.23 11.34 32.36
CA PRO A 33 3.08 11.63 33.77
C PRO A 33 2.27 10.55 34.50
N LYS A 34 2.62 10.26 35.76
CA LYS A 34 1.91 9.27 36.57
C LYS A 34 0.40 9.54 36.63
N GLY A 35 -0.38 8.53 36.43
CA GLY A 35 -1.86 8.58 36.44
C GLY A 35 -2.49 9.04 35.13
N LYS A 36 -1.73 9.29 34.06
CA LYS A 36 -2.23 9.68 32.73
C LYS A 36 -1.88 8.66 31.64
N GLU A 37 -1.46 7.46 32.03
CA GLU A 37 -0.98 6.43 31.12
C GLU A 37 -2.02 6.07 30.06
N ALA A 38 -3.28 5.87 30.46
CA ALA A 38 -4.37 5.52 29.54
C ALA A 38 -4.65 6.64 28.54
N LEU A 39 -4.59 7.91 28.96
CA LEU A 39 -4.83 9.07 28.10
C LEU A 39 -3.74 9.16 27.01
N TYR A 40 -2.48 9.08 27.39
CA TYR A 40 -1.35 9.18 26.45
C TYR A 40 -1.31 8.01 25.49
N GLN A 41 -1.57 6.79 25.99
CA GLN A 41 -1.65 5.60 25.16
C GLN A 41 -2.85 5.67 24.20
N GLY A 42 -3.99 6.19 24.64
CA GLY A 42 -5.15 6.42 23.76
C GLY A 42 -4.87 7.44 22.67
N THR A 43 -4.18 8.54 23.00
CA THR A 43 -3.79 9.58 22.01
C THR A 43 -2.87 9.03 20.91
N TYR A 44 -2.06 8.01 21.21
CA TYR A 44 -1.21 7.33 20.21
C TYR A 44 -2.03 6.68 19.09
N PHE A 45 -3.23 6.21 19.37
CA PHE A 45 -4.08 5.59 18.33
C PHE A 45 -4.71 6.59 17.36
N LEU A 46 -4.75 7.88 17.68
CA LEU A 46 -5.28 8.90 16.77
C LEU A 46 -4.51 8.98 15.44
N PRO A 47 -3.17 9.13 15.43
CA PRO A 47 -2.40 9.11 14.18
C PRO A 47 -2.57 7.80 13.39
N ILE A 48 -2.68 6.66 14.09
CA ILE A 48 -2.92 5.36 13.45
C ILE A 48 -4.28 5.34 12.76
N ALA A 49 -5.34 5.81 13.42
CA ALA A 49 -6.67 5.88 12.83
C ALA A 49 -6.71 6.79 11.59
N VAL A 50 -6.09 7.97 11.67
CA VAL A 50 -5.98 8.88 10.53
C VAL A 50 -5.16 8.25 9.39
N GLY A 51 -4.03 7.62 9.71
CA GLY A 51 -3.21 6.90 8.74
C GLY A 51 -3.97 5.76 8.06
N SER A 52 -4.73 4.98 8.81
CA SER A 52 -5.56 3.89 8.27
C SER A 52 -6.66 4.41 7.33
N TYR A 53 -7.30 5.53 7.68
CA TYR A 53 -8.29 6.17 6.81
C TYR A 53 -7.67 6.63 5.48
N ILE A 54 -6.54 7.30 5.55
CA ILE A 54 -5.79 7.75 4.36
C ILE A 54 -5.36 6.54 3.53
N THR A 55 -4.82 5.51 4.16
CA THR A 55 -4.40 4.27 3.48
C THR A 55 -5.58 3.58 2.79
N GLY A 56 -6.77 3.53 3.41
CA GLY A 56 -7.98 2.99 2.81
C GLY A 56 -8.39 3.73 1.53
N PHE A 57 -8.29 5.06 1.53
CA PHE A 57 -8.56 5.87 0.35
C PHE A 57 -7.55 5.58 -0.79
N PHE A 58 -6.26 5.53 -0.48
CA PHE A 58 -5.23 5.22 -1.47
C PHE A 58 -5.32 3.77 -1.96
N SER A 59 -5.51 2.82 -1.06
CA SER A 59 -5.62 1.40 -1.39
C SER A 59 -6.85 1.08 -2.25
N GLY A 60 -8.02 1.64 -1.94
CA GLY A 60 -9.22 1.44 -2.73
C GLY A 60 -9.12 2.09 -4.12
N ASN A 61 -8.98 3.41 -4.15
CA ASN A 61 -9.11 4.15 -5.42
C ASN A 61 -7.87 4.08 -6.32
N LEU A 62 -6.66 4.21 -5.75
CA LEU A 62 -5.44 4.19 -6.57
C LEU A 62 -5.06 2.78 -7.01
N TYR A 63 -5.08 1.82 -6.09
CA TYR A 63 -4.72 0.45 -6.42
C TYR A 63 -5.66 -0.14 -7.46
N ASP A 64 -6.97 0.03 -7.30
CA ASP A 64 -7.95 -0.48 -8.25
C ASP A 64 -7.76 0.09 -9.66
N LYS A 65 -7.46 1.37 -9.77
CA LYS A 65 -7.24 2.00 -11.08
C LYS A 65 -5.91 1.65 -11.74
N TRP A 66 -4.86 1.44 -10.94
CA TRP A 66 -3.49 1.37 -11.47
C TRP A 66 -2.87 -0.03 -11.41
N SER A 67 -3.37 -0.91 -10.56
CA SER A 67 -2.75 -2.22 -10.34
C SER A 67 -3.73 -3.38 -10.33
N ASP A 68 -5.02 -3.18 -10.06
CA ASP A 68 -5.96 -4.28 -10.08
C ASP A 68 -6.15 -4.82 -11.49
N LYS A 69 -5.83 -6.09 -11.65
CA LYS A 69 -5.87 -6.78 -12.94
C LYS A 69 -7.25 -6.73 -13.61
N HIS A 70 -8.31 -6.78 -12.80
CA HIS A 70 -9.69 -6.72 -13.33
C HIS A 70 -10.02 -5.32 -13.85
N SER A 71 -9.64 -4.28 -13.13
CA SER A 71 -9.85 -2.90 -13.54
C SER A 71 -9.06 -2.55 -14.79
N LEU A 72 -7.79 -2.97 -14.87
CA LEU A 72 -6.97 -2.79 -16.06
C LEU A 72 -7.53 -3.53 -17.27
N LEU A 73 -8.04 -4.74 -17.08
CA LEU A 73 -8.69 -5.52 -18.14
C LEU A 73 -9.96 -4.84 -18.64
N LYS A 74 -10.77 -4.30 -17.73
CA LYS A 74 -11.97 -3.55 -18.10
C LYS A 74 -11.62 -2.34 -18.96
N MET A 75 -10.62 -1.57 -18.57
CA MET A 75 -10.11 -0.42 -19.36
C MET A 75 -9.62 -0.85 -20.75
N GLU A 76 -8.95 -2.00 -20.86
CA GLU A 76 -8.44 -2.50 -22.13
C GLU A 76 -9.58 -2.95 -23.07
N LEU A 77 -10.60 -3.61 -22.52
CA LEU A 77 -11.77 -4.02 -23.29
C LEU A 77 -12.60 -2.82 -23.75
N GLU A 78 -12.78 -1.82 -22.89
CA GLU A 78 -13.47 -0.57 -23.24
C GLU A 78 -12.76 0.17 -24.39
N LYS A 79 -11.43 0.24 -24.36
CA LYS A 79 -10.64 0.83 -25.47
C LYS A 79 -10.85 0.11 -26.80
N ARG A 80 -11.10 -1.20 -26.76
CA ARG A 80 -11.34 -2.02 -27.95
C ARG A 80 -12.80 -2.13 -28.34
N ALA A 81 -13.69 -1.41 -27.63
CA ALA A 81 -15.15 -1.49 -27.79
C ALA A 81 -15.71 -2.92 -27.62
N ILE A 82 -15.08 -3.73 -26.79
CA ILE A 82 -15.51 -5.09 -26.46
C ILE A 82 -16.29 -5.05 -25.16
N THR A 83 -17.56 -5.42 -25.22
CA THR A 83 -18.42 -5.56 -24.04
C THR A 83 -18.54 -7.01 -23.65
N LEU A 84 -18.43 -7.29 -22.34
CA LEU A 84 -18.70 -8.59 -21.75
C LEU A 84 -20.01 -8.54 -20.97
N PRO A 85 -20.70 -9.68 -20.77
CA PRO A 85 -21.94 -9.75 -19.99
C PRO A 85 -21.72 -9.25 -18.55
N GLU A 86 -22.74 -8.60 -18.01
CA GLU A 86 -22.74 -8.20 -16.60
C GLU A 86 -22.95 -9.41 -15.66
N GLY A 87 -22.48 -9.28 -14.42
CA GLY A 87 -22.65 -10.32 -13.40
C GLY A 87 -21.60 -11.43 -13.40
N LEU A 88 -20.57 -11.34 -14.22
CA LEU A 88 -19.45 -12.29 -14.20
C LEU A 88 -18.56 -12.09 -12.98
N ASN A 89 -18.14 -13.20 -12.37
CA ASN A 89 -17.08 -13.12 -11.35
C ASN A 89 -15.72 -12.79 -11.99
N LYS A 90 -14.73 -12.32 -11.20
CA LYS A 90 -13.42 -11.88 -11.70
C LYS A 90 -12.71 -12.94 -12.58
N LYS A 91 -12.89 -14.23 -12.25
CA LYS A 91 -12.27 -15.33 -13.01
C LYS A 91 -12.95 -15.53 -14.37
N GLN A 92 -14.27 -15.62 -14.38
CA GLN A 92 -15.05 -15.75 -15.62
C GLN A 92 -14.85 -14.56 -16.55
N TYR A 93 -14.78 -13.36 -16.00
CA TYR A 93 -14.50 -12.14 -16.76
C TYR A 93 -13.14 -12.21 -17.47
N PHE A 94 -12.12 -12.73 -16.77
CA PHE A 94 -10.79 -12.90 -17.34
C PHE A 94 -10.76 -14.00 -18.42
N GLU A 95 -11.46 -15.12 -18.22
CA GLU A 95 -11.57 -16.21 -19.19
C GLU A 95 -12.28 -15.77 -20.46
N GLN A 96 -13.41 -15.08 -20.37
CA GLN A 96 -14.12 -14.53 -21.52
C GLN A 96 -13.32 -13.46 -22.27
N ALA A 97 -12.57 -12.64 -21.55
CA ALA A 97 -11.67 -11.69 -22.19
C ALA A 97 -10.55 -12.37 -22.98
N GLN A 98 -10.01 -13.48 -22.50
CA GLN A 98 -9.04 -14.29 -23.25
C GLN A 98 -9.63 -14.81 -24.56
N GLU A 99 -10.86 -15.31 -24.51
CA GLU A 99 -11.57 -15.82 -25.67
C GLU A 99 -11.83 -14.70 -26.70
N LYS A 100 -12.36 -13.57 -26.26
CA LYS A 100 -12.66 -12.42 -27.13
C LYS A 100 -11.42 -11.78 -27.75
N LEU A 101 -10.32 -11.76 -27.03
CA LEU A 101 -9.04 -11.19 -27.49
C LEU A 101 -8.16 -12.22 -28.21
N HIS A 102 -8.57 -13.49 -28.24
CA HIS A 102 -7.79 -14.60 -28.77
C HIS A 102 -6.37 -14.67 -28.17
N LEU A 103 -6.25 -14.40 -26.88
CA LEU A 103 -4.98 -14.38 -26.13
C LEU A 103 -4.97 -15.45 -25.05
N SER A 104 -3.81 -16.08 -24.85
CA SER A 104 -3.61 -16.93 -23.67
C SER A 104 -3.55 -16.10 -22.39
N ALA A 105 -3.77 -16.74 -21.23
CA ALA A 105 -3.72 -16.08 -19.92
C ALA A 105 -2.41 -15.32 -19.69
N THR A 106 -1.29 -15.91 -20.10
CA THR A 106 0.04 -15.31 -20.00
C THR A 106 0.15 -14.07 -20.89
N LYS A 107 -0.19 -14.20 -22.17
CA LYS A 107 -0.12 -13.08 -23.13
C LYS A 107 -1.04 -11.94 -22.74
N LEU A 108 -2.23 -12.22 -22.21
CA LEU A 108 -3.14 -11.18 -21.71
C LEU A 108 -2.58 -10.49 -20.48
N SER A 109 -1.96 -11.23 -19.57
CA SER A 109 -1.29 -10.63 -18.40
C SER A 109 -0.10 -9.77 -18.82
N ASP A 110 0.70 -10.23 -19.78
CA ASP A 110 1.85 -9.49 -20.32
C ASP A 110 1.40 -8.21 -21.05
N LEU A 111 0.30 -8.28 -21.80
CA LEU A 111 -0.30 -7.11 -22.44
C LEU A 111 -0.67 -6.05 -21.40
N LEU A 112 -1.41 -6.43 -20.34
CA LEU A 112 -1.83 -5.51 -19.29
C LEU A 112 -0.61 -4.93 -18.55
N TRP A 113 0.39 -5.78 -18.26
CA TRP A 113 1.62 -5.36 -17.58
C TRP A 113 2.41 -4.34 -18.40
N ASN A 114 2.62 -4.61 -19.67
CA ASN A 114 3.41 -3.76 -20.56
C ASN A 114 2.66 -2.48 -20.98
N THR A 115 1.32 -2.51 -21.01
CA THR A 115 0.52 -1.34 -21.40
C THR A 115 0.31 -0.37 -20.23
N TYR A 116 -0.02 -0.90 -19.06
CA TYR A 116 -0.44 -0.08 -17.92
C TYR A 116 0.65 0.10 -16.85
N HIS A 117 1.70 -0.71 -16.89
CA HIS A 117 2.81 -0.64 -15.93
C HIS A 117 2.36 -0.61 -14.46
N PRO A 118 1.65 -1.61 -13.96
CA PRO A 118 1.08 -1.62 -12.60
C PRO A 118 2.16 -1.49 -11.50
N ASN A 119 3.42 -1.75 -11.83
CA ASN A 119 4.56 -1.54 -10.95
C ASN A 119 4.77 -0.06 -10.55
N LYS A 120 4.23 0.89 -11.32
CA LYS A 120 4.31 2.33 -10.98
C LYS A 120 3.68 2.66 -9.63
N PHE A 121 2.68 1.90 -9.22
CA PHE A 121 2.06 2.04 -7.91
C PHE A 121 3.08 1.90 -6.76
N TRP A 122 4.03 0.97 -6.88
CA TRP A 122 5.06 0.74 -5.88
C TRP A 122 6.05 1.90 -5.75
N TYR A 123 6.32 2.63 -6.84
CA TYR A 123 7.16 3.83 -6.76
C TYR A 123 6.52 4.94 -5.94
N ILE A 124 5.19 5.06 -5.94
CA ILE A 124 4.47 6.02 -5.10
C ILE A 124 4.64 5.64 -3.62
N ILE A 125 4.40 4.37 -3.28
CA ILE A 125 4.58 3.87 -1.90
C ILE A 125 6.02 4.09 -1.44
N PHE A 126 7.01 3.77 -2.27
CA PHE A 126 8.42 3.99 -1.98
C PHE A 126 8.74 5.47 -1.76
N GLY A 127 8.22 6.35 -2.62
CA GLY A 127 8.36 7.80 -2.48
C GLY A 127 7.76 8.33 -1.18
N MET A 128 6.59 7.84 -0.78
CA MET A 128 5.97 8.18 0.51
C MET A 128 6.86 7.74 1.69
N GLY A 129 7.48 6.57 1.61
CA GLY A 129 8.43 6.10 2.62
C GLY A 129 9.65 7.01 2.78
N ILE A 130 10.26 7.41 1.65
CA ILE A 130 11.38 8.35 1.65
C ILE A 130 10.96 9.71 2.22
N LEU A 131 9.80 10.23 1.82
CA LEU A 131 9.28 11.50 2.30
C LEU A 131 9.07 11.48 3.81
N THR A 132 8.50 10.39 4.34
CA THR A 132 8.32 10.19 5.79
C THR A 132 9.65 10.18 6.52
N ALA A 133 10.63 9.42 6.02
CA ALA A 133 11.97 9.37 6.61
C ALA A 133 12.65 10.75 6.62
N PHE A 134 12.48 11.52 5.55
CA PHE A 134 12.98 12.90 5.45
C PHE A 134 12.34 13.82 6.48
N PHE A 135 11.03 13.77 6.68
CA PHE A 135 10.34 14.56 7.69
C PHE A 135 10.78 14.19 9.12
N ILE A 136 10.94 12.91 9.41
CA ILE A 136 11.46 12.45 10.71
C ILE A 136 12.88 13.00 10.95
N TYR A 137 13.75 12.96 9.93
CA TYR A 137 15.09 13.53 10.01
C TYR A 137 15.07 15.03 10.30
N LEU A 138 14.26 15.80 9.57
CA LEU A 138 14.11 17.25 9.80
C LEU A 138 13.59 17.56 11.19
N PHE A 139 12.57 16.82 11.64
CA PHE A 139 12.00 16.98 12.97
C PHE A 139 13.02 16.69 14.07
N ASN A 140 13.79 15.63 13.95
CA ASN A 140 14.87 15.32 14.89
C ASN A 140 15.95 16.41 14.93
N ARG A 141 16.32 16.96 13.78
CA ARG A 141 17.26 18.08 13.69
C ARG A 141 16.72 19.34 14.35
N TYR A 142 15.42 19.64 14.15
CA TYR A 142 14.76 20.76 14.79
C TYR A 142 14.76 20.64 16.32
N LEU A 143 14.38 19.48 16.85
CA LEU A 143 14.38 19.23 18.30
C LEU A 143 15.76 19.37 18.91
N LYS A 144 16.81 18.81 18.28
CA LYS A 144 18.19 18.97 18.78
C LYS A 144 18.64 20.43 18.83
N LYS A 145 18.23 21.25 17.84
CA LYS A 145 18.54 22.67 17.84
C LYS A 145 17.81 23.40 18.97
N SER A 146 16.56 23.07 19.24
CA SER A 146 15.75 23.65 20.30
C SER A 146 16.20 23.28 21.71
N ALA A 147 16.79 22.08 21.88
CA ALA A 147 17.30 21.62 23.18
C ALA A 147 18.65 22.24 23.58
N ASN A 148 19.36 22.86 22.64
CA ASN A 148 20.65 23.52 22.86
C ASN A 148 20.51 25.06 23.09
N HIS A 149 19.32 25.57 23.17
CA HIS A 149 18.96 26.92 23.59
C HIS A 149 18.23 26.88 24.91
#